data_533c8e88cb5c2442d64b5f5fdf3d321b
#
_entry.id   533c8e88cb5c2442d64b5f5fdf3d321b
#
_cell.length_a   1.000
_cell.length_b   1.000
_cell.length_c   1.000
_cell.angle_alpha   90.00
_cell.angle_beta   90.00
_cell.angle_gamma   90.00
#
_symmetry.space_group_name_H-M   'P 1'
#
loop_
_entity.id
_entity.type
_entity.pdbx_description
1 polymer ?
#
loop_
_entity_poly.entity_id
_entity_poly.type
_entity_poly.pdbx_seq_one_letter_code
_entity_poly.pdbx_strand_id
1 'polypeptide(L)'
;SFQPSELMGADAAQFHADPVAQRRLIEQLSKAHSERMEVGGRTFTLGFNPVIDATGARLGTVIEWSDLTDELAAAAEERRIAAANAQVKQALDSCSTNVMIADANNVIVYTNKSVEEMMLRNEARLRQALPHFDARQIKGKSFDVFHKNPAHQQRLLAALQGEYKTQVKVSGLTFALTANPIFDAQGQRLGSVVEWKDRTAEVDAEAEVSRLVNGATEGDFSHRMAASG
;
A
#
# COMPACT_ATOMS: atom_id res chain seq x y z
N SER A 1 -23.69 24.87 -33.12
CA SER A 1 -23.58 25.00 -31.66
C SER A 1 -24.96 24.77 -31.05
N PHE A 2 -25.04 23.98 -30.03
CA PHE A 2 -26.27 23.68 -29.30
C PHE A 2 -26.74 24.94 -28.54
N GLN A 3 -28.03 25.28 -28.71
CA GLN A 3 -28.67 26.40 -28.02
C GLN A 3 -29.76 25.86 -27.10
N PRO A 4 -29.69 26.09 -25.77
CA PRO A 4 -30.69 25.57 -24.83
C PRO A 4 -32.13 26.02 -25.13
N SER A 5 -32.29 27.18 -25.74
CA SER A 5 -33.60 27.73 -26.15
C SER A 5 -34.27 26.92 -27.26
N GLU A 6 -33.53 26.12 -28.02
CA GLU A 6 -34.04 25.28 -29.13
C GLU A 6 -34.48 23.90 -28.67
N LEU A 7 -34.34 23.57 -27.37
CA LEU A 7 -34.77 22.29 -26.82
C LEU A 7 -36.27 22.08 -26.79
N MET A 8 -37.01 23.16 -26.53
CA MET A 8 -38.47 23.06 -26.46
C MET A 8 -39.06 22.86 -27.86
N GLY A 9 -39.76 21.74 -28.05
CA GLY A 9 -40.32 21.34 -29.32
C GLY A 9 -39.36 20.55 -30.22
N ALA A 10 -38.13 20.34 -29.81
CA ALA A 10 -37.18 19.53 -30.54
C ALA A 10 -37.43 18.00 -30.33
N ASP A 11 -37.11 17.23 -31.34
CA ASP A 11 -37.15 15.77 -31.24
C ASP A 11 -35.95 15.27 -30.41
N ALA A 12 -36.23 14.57 -29.31
CA ALA A 12 -35.20 14.06 -28.43
C ALA A 12 -34.21 13.11 -29.13
N ALA A 13 -34.65 12.40 -30.16
CA ALA A 13 -33.81 11.46 -30.92
C ALA A 13 -32.68 12.17 -31.70
N GLN A 14 -32.80 13.46 -32.01
CA GLN A 14 -31.79 14.23 -32.77
C GLN A 14 -30.44 14.34 -32.07
N PHE A 15 -30.41 14.12 -30.74
CA PHE A 15 -29.20 14.20 -29.94
C PHE A 15 -28.38 12.88 -29.95
N HIS A 16 -28.87 11.86 -30.64
CA HIS A 16 -28.21 10.54 -30.77
C HIS A 16 -27.53 10.38 -32.12
N ALA A 17 -26.51 9.51 -32.16
CA ALA A 17 -25.77 9.21 -33.38
C ALA A 17 -26.66 8.56 -34.47
N ASP A 18 -27.68 7.78 -34.06
CA ASP A 18 -28.71 7.23 -34.94
C ASP A 18 -30.11 7.65 -34.48
N PRO A 19 -30.62 8.81 -34.97
CA PRO A 19 -31.91 9.34 -34.55
C PRO A 19 -33.09 8.41 -34.90
N VAL A 20 -32.98 7.59 -35.96
CA VAL A 20 -34.06 6.70 -36.40
C VAL A 20 -34.21 5.52 -35.44
N ALA A 21 -33.07 4.89 -35.08
CA ALA A 21 -33.06 3.80 -34.11
C ALA A 21 -33.52 4.30 -32.73
N GLN A 22 -33.06 5.49 -32.31
CA GLN A 22 -33.41 6.05 -31.03
C GLN A 22 -34.90 6.41 -30.91
N ARG A 23 -35.50 6.96 -31.97
CA ARG A 23 -36.94 7.23 -32.00
C ARG A 23 -37.74 5.95 -31.83
N ARG A 24 -37.37 4.87 -32.55
CA ARG A 24 -38.02 3.56 -32.41
C ARG A 24 -37.89 3.00 -31.02
N LEU A 25 -36.71 3.11 -30.39
CA LEU A 25 -36.49 2.69 -29.02
C LEU A 25 -37.44 3.45 -28.08
N ILE A 26 -37.45 4.79 -28.17
CA ILE A 26 -38.28 5.65 -27.31
C ILE A 26 -39.77 5.29 -27.50
N GLU A 27 -40.25 5.08 -28.74
CA GLU A 27 -41.66 4.76 -29.05
C GLU A 27 -42.09 3.39 -28.54
N GLN A 28 -41.20 2.40 -28.56
CA GLN A 28 -41.50 1.02 -28.17
C GLN A 28 -41.24 0.76 -26.67
N LEU A 29 -40.71 1.74 -25.95
CA LEU A 29 -40.32 1.58 -24.55
C LEU A 29 -41.54 1.33 -23.67
N SER A 30 -41.63 0.14 -23.09
CA SER A 30 -42.67 -0.26 -22.12
C SER A 30 -42.20 -0.30 -20.68
N LYS A 31 -40.87 -0.25 -20.43
CA LYS A 31 -40.22 -0.27 -19.12
C LYS A 31 -39.09 0.74 -19.12
N ALA A 32 -38.64 1.12 -17.93
CA ALA A 32 -37.45 1.95 -17.78
C ALA A 32 -36.25 1.31 -18.51
N HIS A 33 -35.50 2.16 -19.22
CA HIS A 33 -34.28 1.83 -19.92
C HIS A 33 -33.20 2.82 -19.57
N SER A 34 -31.95 2.38 -19.49
CA SER A 34 -30.81 3.28 -19.26
C SER A 34 -29.68 2.93 -20.21
N GLU A 35 -29.04 3.94 -20.74
CA GLU A 35 -27.85 3.79 -21.59
C GLU A 35 -26.80 4.82 -21.24
N ARG A 36 -25.56 4.53 -21.62
CA ARG A 36 -24.44 5.45 -21.47
C ARG A 36 -24.07 6.02 -22.83
N MET A 37 -23.83 7.33 -22.85
CA MET A 37 -23.48 8.05 -24.06
C MET A 37 -22.32 9.00 -23.83
N GLU A 38 -21.42 9.10 -24.80
CA GLU A 38 -20.33 10.08 -24.80
C GLU A 38 -20.64 11.19 -25.80
N VAL A 39 -20.65 12.43 -25.33
CA VAL A 39 -20.91 13.63 -26.12
C VAL A 39 -19.96 14.73 -25.72
N GLY A 40 -19.25 15.30 -26.71
CA GLY A 40 -18.37 16.45 -26.48
C GLY A 40 -17.27 16.20 -25.45
N GLY A 41 -16.79 14.95 -25.33
CA GLY A 41 -15.79 14.56 -24.33
C GLY A 41 -16.34 14.40 -22.90
N ARG A 42 -17.67 14.40 -22.75
CA ARG A 42 -18.35 14.11 -21.49
C ARG A 42 -19.11 12.81 -21.58
N THR A 43 -19.20 12.09 -20.47
CA THR A 43 -19.92 10.83 -20.34
C THR A 43 -21.22 11.05 -19.57
N PHE A 44 -22.33 10.72 -20.20
CA PHE A 44 -23.67 10.83 -19.62
C PHE A 44 -24.30 9.46 -19.45
N THR A 45 -25.11 9.30 -18.40
CA THR A 45 -26.12 8.26 -18.32
C THR A 45 -27.46 8.86 -18.65
N LEU A 46 -28.18 8.25 -19.59
CA LEU A 46 -29.54 8.63 -19.96
C LEU A 46 -30.50 7.59 -19.41
N GLY A 47 -31.44 8.04 -18.57
CA GLY A 47 -32.56 7.24 -18.11
C GLY A 47 -33.80 7.55 -18.91
N PHE A 48 -34.42 6.56 -19.53
CA PHE A 48 -35.67 6.70 -20.29
C PHE A 48 -36.79 6.05 -19.49
N ASN A 49 -37.77 6.82 -19.03
CA ASN A 49 -38.89 6.35 -18.24
C ASN A 49 -40.21 6.61 -19.00
N PRO A 50 -40.93 5.58 -19.45
CA PRO A 50 -42.21 5.75 -20.10
C PRO A 50 -43.23 6.31 -19.09
N VAL A 51 -43.98 7.32 -19.52
CA VAL A 51 -45.09 7.88 -18.75
C VAL A 51 -46.38 7.25 -19.28
N ILE A 52 -47.11 6.63 -18.38
CA ILE A 52 -48.35 5.88 -18.67
C ILE A 52 -49.48 6.44 -17.80
N ASP A 53 -50.64 6.67 -18.35
CA ASP A 53 -51.80 7.16 -17.60
C ASP A 53 -52.52 5.99 -16.84
N ALA A 54 -53.56 6.35 -16.09
CA ALA A 54 -54.37 5.40 -15.30
C ALA A 54 -55.11 4.34 -16.17
N THR A 55 -55.22 4.58 -17.47
CA THR A 55 -55.89 3.65 -18.43
C THR A 55 -54.89 2.72 -19.08
N GLY A 56 -53.59 2.92 -18.84
CA GLY A 56 -52.51 2.18 -19.51
C GLY A 56 -52.07 2.81 -20.84
N ALA A 57 -52.62 3.96 -21.22
CA ALA A 57 -52.19 4.67 -22.42
C ALA A 57 -50.86 5.40 -22.20
N ARG A 58 -49.93 5.29 -23.16
CA ARG A 58 -48.64 5.95 -23.12
C ARG A 58 -48.75 7.44 -23.44
N LEU A 59 -48.37 8.30 -22.51
CA LEU A 59 -48.38 9.73 -22.66
C LEU A 59 -47.08 10.30 -23.22
N GLY A 60 -45.93 9.60 -22.96
CA GLY A 60 -44.63 10.07 -23.40
C GLY A 60 -43.49 9.31 -22.74
N THR A 61 -42.32 9.94 -22.74
CA THR A 61 -41.12 9.44 -22.03
C THR A 61 -40.42 10.59 -21.33
N VAL A 62 -40.10 10.40 -20.07
CA VAL A 62 -39.17 11.29 -19.36
C VAL A 62 -37.76 10.81 -19.64
N ILE A 63 -36.90 11.69 -20.12
CA ILE A 63 -35.47 11.43 -20.34
C ILE A 63 -34.69 12.21 -19.31
N GLU A 64 -33.94 11.52 -18.47
CA GLU A 64 -33.09 12.06 -17.44
C GLU A 64 -31.62 11.94 -17.85
N TRP A 65 -30.86 13.03 -17.72
CA TRP A 65 -29.45 13.08 -18.07
C TRP A 65 -28.64 13.26 -16.80
N SER A 66 -27.72 12.33 -16.55
CA SER A 66 -26.74 12.43 -15.48
C SER A 66 -25.34 12.51 -16.06
N ASP A 67 -24.63 13.61 -15.79
CA ASP A 67 -23.22 13.74 -16.17
C ASP A 67 -22.35 12.95 -15.18
N LEU A 68 -21.67 11.92 -15.66
CA LEU A 68 -20.79 11.07 -14.89
C LEU A 68 -19.30 11.36 -15.12
N THR A 69 -18.98 12.41 -15.90
CA THR A 69 -17.62 12.70 -16.34
C THR A 69 -16.65 12.83 -15.17
N ASP A 70 -16.98 13.68 -14.21
CA ASP A 70 -16.11 13.95 -13.07
C ASP A 70 -16.03 12.75 -12.11
N GLU A 71 -17.14 12.04 -11.90
CA GLU A 71 -17.19 10.85 -11.08
C GLU A 71 -16.32 9.72 -11.67
N LEU A 72 -16.43 9.49 -12.97
CA LEU A 72 -15.63 8.48 -13.67
C LEU A 72 -14.14 8.86 -13.70
N ALA A 73 -13.82 10.12 -13.88
CA ALA A 73 -12.44 10.61 -13.84
C ALA A 73 -11.83 10.44 -12.43
N ALA A 74 -12.56 10.82 -11.38
CA ALA A 74 -12.12 10.62 -10.01
C ALA A 74 -11.93 9.13 -9.68
N ALA A 75 -12.87 8.28 -10.07
CA ALA A 75 -12.75 6.84 -9.86
C ALA A 75 -11.59 6.21 -10.66
N ALA A 76 -11.30 6.71 -11.86
CA ALA A 76 -10.16 6.26 -12.65
C ALA A 76 -8.84 6.67 -12.01
N GLU A 77 -8.73 7.89 -11.50
CA GLU A 77 -7.53 8.36 -10.80
C GLU A 77 -7.30 7.62 -9.49
N GLU A 78 -8.35 7.38 -8.71
CA GLU A 78 -8.26 6.57 -7.49
C GLU A 78 -7.74 5.14 -7.80
N ARG A 79 -8.27 4.50 -8.84
CA ARG A 79 -7.77 3.18 -9.29
C ARG A 79 -6.32 3.23 -9.74
N ARG A 80 -5.92 4.30 -10.44
CA ARG A 80 -4.52 4.49 -10.88
C ARG A 80 -3.58 4.59 -9.68
N ILE A 81 -3.93 5.38 -8.67
CA ILE A 81 -3.14 5.54 -7.45
C ILE A 81 -3.08 4.21 -6.68
N ALA A 82 -4.21 3.53 -6.52
CA ALA A 82 -4.26 2.22 -5.85
C ALA A 82 -3.40 1.17 -6.56
N ALA A 83 -3.43 1.13 -7.90
CA ALA A 83 -2.60 0.23 -8.69
C ALA A 83 -1.09 0.53 -8.53
N ALA A 84 -0.70 1.81 -8.55
CA ALA A 84 0.69 2.23 -8.34
C ALA A 84 1.17 1.84 -6.93
N ASN A 85 0.38 2.08 -5.90
CA ASN A 85 0.70 1.68 -4.53
C ASN A 85 0.82 0.16 -4.37
N ALA A 86 -0.06 -0.61 -5.02
CA ALA A 86 0.01 -2.07 -5.03
C ALA A 86 1.29 -2.57 -5.72
N GLN A 87 1.70 -1.94 -6.81
CA GLN A 87 2.95 -2.26 -7.51
C GLN A 87 4.19 -1.99 -6.64
N VAL A 88 4.25 -0.85 -5.96
CA VAL A 88 5.34 -0.51 -5.03
C VAL A 88 5.40 -1.53 -3.88
N LYS A 89 4.25 -1.85 -3.29
CA LYS A 89 4.17 -2.88 -2.25
C LYS A 89 4.68 -4.23 -2.75
N GLN A 90 4.26 -4.67 -3.92
CA GLN A 90 4.70 -5.94 -4.51
C GLN A 90 6.21 -5.95 -4.78
N ALA A 91 6.78 -4.83 -5.22
CA ALA A 91 8.22 -4.70 -5.41
C ALA A 91 8.99 -4.86 -4.09
N LEU A 92 8.54 -4.21 -3.02
CA LEU A 92 9.13 -4.35 -1.68
C LEU A 92 8.99 -5.80 -1.14
N ASP A 93 7.84 -6.45 -1.36
CA ASP A 93 7.61 -7.84 -0.96
C ASP A 93 8.51 -8.82 -1.72
N SER A 94 8.99 -8.43 -2.91
CA SER A 94 9.89 -9.24 -3.74
C SER A 94 11.38 -9.00 -3.44
N CYS A 95 11.72 -7.98 -2.64
CA CYS A 95 13.10 -7.70 -2.25
C CYS A 95 13.60 -8.69 -1.20
N SER A 96 14.88 -9.05 -1.29
CA SER A 96 15.58 -9.85 -0.27
C SER A 96 16.00 -9.04 0.96
N THR A 97 16.02 -7.72 0.87
CA THR A 97 16.28 -6.82 2.00
C THR A 97 15.11 -6.88 2.98
N ASN A 98 15.38 -7.03 4.27
CA ASN A 98 14.34 -7.06 5.30
C ASN A 98 13.92 -5.62 5.62
N VAL A 99 12.70 -5.23 5.20
CA VAL A 99 12.19 -3.86 5.31
C VAL A 99 10.98 -3.79 6.23
N MET A 100 11.00 -2.81 7.13
CA MET A 100 9.90 -2.46 8.03
C MET A 100 9.66 -0.95 7.94
N ILE A 101 8.39 -0.53 7.89
CA ILE A 101 8.01 0.89 7.91
C ILE A 101 7.10 1.13 9.10
N ALA A 102 7.42 2.18 9.87
CA ALA A 102 6.55 2.70 10.92
C ALA A 102 6.09 4.12 10.57
N ASP A 103 4.87 4.47 10.99
CA ASP A 103 4.31 5.81 10.83
C ASP A 103 4.94 6.84 11.79
N ALA A 104 4.45 8.08 11.77
CA ALA A 104 4.91 9.16 12.65
C ALA A 104 4.67 8.87 14.14
N ASN A 105 3.74 7.99 14.49
CA ASN A 105 3.44 7.54 15.84
C ASN A 105 4.23 6.27 16.23
N ASN A 106 5.17 5.86 15.39
CA ASN A 106 5.98 4.66 15.58
C ASN A 106 5.18 3.35 15.52
N VAL A 107 4.00 3.36 14.90
CA VAL A 107 3.23 2.15 14.64
C VAL A 107 3.73 1.51 13.35
N ILE A 108 4.03 0.22 13.40
CA ILE A 108 4.50 -0.55 12.24
C ILE A 108 3.34 -0.73 11.27
N VAL A 109 3.40 -0.01 10.15
CA VAL A 109 2.35 -0.02 9.11
C VAL A 109 2.63 -1.00 7.98
N TYR A 110 3.92 -1.36 7.79
CA TYR A 110 4.33 -2.28 6.74
C TYR A 110 5.54 -3.13 7.15
N THR A 111 5.49 -4.39 6.76
CA THR A 111 6.60 -5.36 6.79
C THR A 111 6.62 -6.08 5.46
N ASN A 112 7.80 -6.27 4.86
CA ASN A 112 7.89 -7.10 3.67
C ASN A 112 8.08 -8.57 4.05
N LYS A 113 7.89 -9.46 3.09
CA LYS A 113 7.98 -10.92 3.28
C LYS A 113 9.33 -11.35 3.86
N SER A 114 10.42 -10.73 3.41
CA SER A 114 11.77 -11.05 3.88
C SER A 114 11.96 -10.79 5.38
N VAL A 115 11.52 -9.63 5.90
CA VAL A 115 11.61 -9.32 7.34
C VAL A 115 10.70 -10.22 8.17
N GLU A 116 9.52 -10.56 7.67
CA GLU A 116 8.60 -11.48 8.36
C GLU A 116 9.22 -12.87 8.50
N GLU A 117 9.79 -13.41 7.44
CA GLU A 117 10.49 -14.69 7.46
C GLU A 117 11.72 -14.66 8.39
N MET A 118 12.50 -13.57 8.39
CA MET A 118 13.64 -13.41 9.29
C MET A 118 13.17 -13.38 10.75
N MET A 119 12.12 -12.65 11.08
CA MET A 119 11.56 -12.57 12.44
C MET A 119 11.02 -13.93 12.90
N LEU A 120 10.31 -14.65 12.04
CA LEU A 120 9.82 -16.00 12.33
C LEU A 120 10.95 -16.99 12.61
N ARG A 121 12.01 -17.01 11.79
CA ARG A 121 13.17 -17.87 12.00
C ARG A 121 13.86 -17.63 13.34
N ASN A 122 13.88 -16.38 13.80
CA ASN A 122 14.57 -15.96 15.01
C ASN A 122 13.63 -15.82 16.24
N GLU A 123 12.34 -16.11 16.11
CA GLU A 123 11.33 -15.83 17.13
C GLU A 123 11.64 -16.48 18.48
N ALA A 124 12.04 -17.75 18.49
CA ALA A 124 12.35 -18.47 19.73
C ALA A 124 13.50 -17.82 20.51
N ARG A 125 14.51 -17.29 19.81
CA ARG A 125 15.66 -16.56 20.42
C ARG A 125 15.23 -15.17 20.86
N LEU A 126 14.47 -14.45 20.05
CA LEU A 126 13.95 -13.12 20.38
C LEU A 126 13.07 -13.15 21.63
N ARG A 127 12.24 -14.16 21.81
CA ARG A 127 11.39 -14.35 23.00
C ARG A 127 12.15 -14.50 24.31
N GLN A 128 13.41 -14.94 24.28
CA GLN A 128 14.24 -15.01 25.49
C GLN A 128 14.52 -13.61 26.09
N ALA A 129 14.65 -12.58 25.25
CA ALA A 129 14.85 -11.20 25.70
C ALA A 129 13.57 -10.37 25.69
N LEU A 130 12.58 -10.75 24.87
CA LEU A 130 11.33 -10.06 24.64
C LEU A 130 10.17 -11.07 24.80
N PRO A 131 9.74 -11.43 26.01
CA PRO A 131 8.81 -12.54 26.27
C PRO A 131 7.45 -12.43 25.56
N HIS A 132 7.02 -11.21 25.24
CA HIS A 132 5.75 -10.92 24.55
C HIS A 132 5.90 -10.75 23.03
N PHE A 133 7.08 -11.03 22.49
CA PHE A 133 7.32 -10.93 21.05
C PHE A 133 6.54 -12.02 20.29
N ASP A 134 5.83 -11.59 19.24
CA ASP A 134 5.12 -12.47 18.31
C ASP A 134 5.38 -11.96 16.89
N ALA A 135 6.16 -12.72 16.12
CA ALA A 135 6.57 -12.36 14.77
C ALA A 135 5.40 -12.19 13.79
N ARG A 136 4.25 -12.84 14.06
CA ARG A 136 3.05 -12.73 13.23
C ARG A 136 2.18 -11.53 13.56
N GLN A 137 2.43 -10.85 14.68
CA GLN A 137 1.62 -9.76 15.20
C GLN A 137 2.40 -8.45 15.35
N ILE A 138 3.50 -8.28 14.66
CA ILE A 138 4.30 -7.05 14.73
C ILE A 138 3.65 -5.88 13.99
N LYS A 139 2.98 -6.15 12.87
CA LYS A 139 2.23 -5.14 12.13
C LYS A 139 1.05 -4.60 12.95
N GLY A 140 0.89 -3.29 12.99
CA GLY A 140 -0.11 -2.61 13.80
C GLY A 140 0.31 -2.36 15.26
N LYS A 141 1.48 -2.85 15.68
CA LYS A 141 2.04 -2.55 17.00
C LYS A 141 3.09 -1.43 16.92
N SER A 142 3.31 -0.74 18.04
CA SER A 142 4.46 0.15 18.14
C SER A 142 5.76 -0.64 18.00
N PHE A 143 6.79 -0.06 17.37
CA PHE A 143 8.12 -0.69 17.35
C PHE A 143 8.74 -0.84 18.76
N ASP A 144 8.12 -0.27 19.78
CA ASP A 144 8.49 -0.44 21.19
C ASP A 144 8.54 -1.92 21.60
N VAL A 145 7.83 -2.81 20.89
CA VAL A 145 7.89 -4.27 21.11
C VAL A 145 9.30 -4.86 20.98
N PHE A 146 10.21 -4.15 20.31
CA PHE A 146 11.62 -4.54 20.15
C PHE A 146 12.54 -3.95 21.22
N HIS A 147 12.05 -3.06 22.10
CA HIS A 147 12.89 -2.25 22.98
C HIS A 147 12.55 -2.42 24.44
N LYS A 148 13.59 -2.62 25.28
CA LYS A 148 13.45 -2.64 26.74
C LYS A 148 13.21 -1.23 27.31
N ASN A 149 13.69 -0.18 26.62
CA ASN A 149 13.50 1.22 27.00
C ASN A 149 12.96 2.01 25.80
N PRO A 150 11.63 1.95 25.54
CA PRO A 150 11.01 2.59 24.39
C PRO A 150 11.22 4.10 24.31
N ALA A 151 11.17 4.80 25.45
CA ALA A 151 11.26 6.26 25.48
C ALA A 151 12.59 6.83 24.94
N HIS A 152 13.68 6.08 25.07
CA HIS A 152 14.97 6.47 24.50
C HIS A 152 14.93 6.37 22.96
N GLN A 153 14.42 5.27 22.45
CA GLN A 153 14.35 5.02 21.00
C GLN A 153 13.36 5.96 20.30
N GLN A 154 12.22 6.23 20.92
CA GLN A 154 11.25 7.20 20.42
C GLN A 154 11.87 8.59 20.23
N ARG A 155 12.61 9.07 21.23
CA ARG A 155 13.32 10.36 21.15
C ARG A 155 14.40 10.37 20.07
N LEU A 156 15.18 9.30 19.97
CA LEU A 156 16.22 9.16 18.95
C LEU A 156 15.61 9.22 17.55
N LEU A 157 14.59 8.40 17.29
CA LEU A 157 13.93 8.37 16.00
C LEU A 157 13.20 9.69 15.67
N ALA A 158 12.57 10.32 16.67
CA ALA A 158 11.90 11.62 16.47
C ALA A 158 12.90 12.73 16.08
N ALA A 159 14.12 12.68 16.56
CA ALA A 159 15.18 13.65 16.26
C ALA A 159 15.93 13.35 14.95
N LEU A 160 15.63 12.24 14.29
CA LEU A 160 16.35 11.77 13.10
C LEU A 160 16.07 12.69 11.91
N GLN A 161 17.12 13.25 11.32
CA GLN A 161 17.04 14.08 10.11
C GLN A 161 17.64 13.38 8.87
N GLY A 162 18.31 12.23 9.04
CA GLY A 162 18.94 11.47 7.99
C GLY A 162 19.18 10.03 8.40
N GLU A 163 20.01 9.33 7.64
CA GLU A 163 20.34 7.94 7.87
C GLU A 163 20.96 7.72 9.24
N TYR A 164 20.47 6.73 9.98
CA TYR A 164 21.03 6.26 11.24
C TYR A 164 21.35 4.77 11.17
N LYS A 165 22.62 4.41 11.38
CA LYS A 165 23.10 3.04 11.41
C LYS A 165 23.45 2.61 12.83
N THR A 166 23.03 1.42 13.20
CA THR A 166 23.37 0.83 14.49
C THR A 166 23.46 -0.68 14.39
N GLN A 167 24.10 -1.29 15.37
CA GLN A 167 24.12 -2.74 15.54
C GLN A 167 23.55 -3.07 16.91
N VAL A 168 22.64 -4.03 16.97
CA VAL A 168 22.01 -4.49 18.20
C VAL A 168 22.31 -5.98 18.40
N LYS A 169 22.58 -6.35 19.65
CA LYS A 169 22.75 -7.74 20.06
C LYS A 169 21.61 -8.13 21.00
N VAL A 170 20.91 -9.20 20.69
CA VAL A 170 19.79 -9.71 21.47
C VAL A 170 19.76 -11.22 21.46
N SER A 171 19.84 -11.86 22.64
CA SER A 171 19.80 -13.32 22.81
C SER A 171 20.73 -14.09 21.87
N GLY A 172 21.98 -13.59 21.71
CA GLY A 172 22.97 -14.18 20.81
C GLY A 172 22.74 -13.92 19.33
N LEU A 173 21.73 -13.15 18.96
CA LEU A 173 21.54 -12.65 17.60
C LEU A 173 22.23 -11.29 17.46
N THR A 174 22.75 -10.99 16.27
CA THR A 174 23.36 -9.72 15.92
C THR A 174 22.68 -9.15 14.68
N PHE A 175 22.00 -8.03 14.84
CA PHE A 175 21.34 -7.33 13.73
C PHE A 175 22.03 -6.00 13.45
N ALA A 176 22.36 -5.73 12.18
CA ALA A 176 22.66 -4.39 11.71
C ALA A 176 21.37 -3.71 11.23
N LEU A 177 21.11 -2.51 11.71
CA LEU A 177 19.93 -1.72 11.42
C LEU A 177 20.31 -0.44 10.71
N THR A 178 19.58 -0.09 9.65
CA THR A 178 19.63 1.21 9.00
C THR A 178 18.24 1.84 9.05
N ALA A 179 18.11 2.95 9.77
CA ALA A 179 16.86 3.69 9.89
C ALA A 179 16.94 5.00 9.12
N ASN A 180 15.94 5.27 8.29
CA ASN A 180 15.81 6.52 7.54
C ASN A 180 14.44 7.15 7.83
N PRO A 181 14.39 8.47 8.15
CA PRO A 181 13.13 9.18 8.29
C PRO A 181 12.45 9.37 6.93
N ILE A 182 11.13 9.36 6.93
CA ILE A 182 10.30 9.63 5.76
C ILE A 182 9.62 10.97 5.98
N PHE A 183 9.75 11.89 5.01
CA PHE A 183 9.12 13.20 5.03
C PHE A 183 8.23 13.38 3.80
N ASP A 184 7.18 14.19 3.94
CA ASP A 184 6.40 14.65 2.80
C ASP A 184 7.09 15.83 2.08
N ALA A 185 6.45 16.33 1.02
CA ALA A 185 6.96 17.45 0.24
C ALA A 185 7.00 18.80 1.02
N GLN A 186 6.30 18.88 2.14
CA GLN A 186 6.26 20.03 3.06
C GLN A 186 7.28 19.88 4.19
N GLY A 187 8.03 18.80 4.23
CA GLY A 187 9.01 18.51 5.29
C GLY A 187 8.38 17.98 6.57
N GLN A 188 7.09 17.64 6.57
CA GLN A 188 6.46 16.99 7.70
C GLN A 188 6.85 15.52 7.75
N ARG A 189 7.19 15.04 8.94
CA ARG A 189 7.57 13.65 9.13
C ARG A 189 6.38 12.70 9.00
N LEU A 190 6.48 11.76 8.10
CA LEU A 190 5.49 10.69 7.88
C LEU A 190 5.80 9.42 8.66
N GLY A 191 7.09 9.19 9.01
CA GLY A 191 7.48 7.98 9.68
C GLY A 191 8.96 7.64 9.52
N SER A 192 9.27 6.34 9.53
CA SER A 192 10.62 5.82 9.29
C SER A 192 10.57 4.50 8.53
N VAL A 193 11.55 4.29 7.66
CA VAL A 193 11.86 2.98 7.11
C VAL A 193 13.08 2.42 7.83
N VAL A 194 13.02 1.14 8.19
CA VAL A 194 14.11 0.42 8.87
C VAL A 194 14.45 -0.82 8.09
N GLU A 195 15.72 -0.92 7.70
CA GLU A 195 16.29 -2.12 7.10
C GLU A 195 16.99 -2.94 8.18
N TRP A 196 16.78 -4.26 8.14
CA TRP A 196 17.35 -5.22 9.07
C TRP A 196 18.28 -6.16 8.33
N LYS A 197 19.50 -6.32 8.81
CA LYS A 197 20.43 -7.35 8.32
C LYS A 197 20.81 -8.26 9.50
N ASP A 198 20.47 -9.54 9.42
CA ASP A 198 20.97 -10.54 10.35
C ASP A 198 22.45 -10.81 10.02
N ARG A 199 23.33 -10.44 10.95
CA ARG A 199 24.78 -10.64 10.86
C ARG A 199 25.28 -11.69 11.83
N THR A 200 24.37 -12.47 12.43
CA THR A 200 24.75 -13.42 13.49
C THR A 200 25.83 -14.38 13.00
N ALA A 201 25.62 -15.04 11.88
CA ALA A 201 26.59 -15.99 11.33
C ALA A 201 27.91 -15.33 10.93
N GLU A 202 27.85 -14.10 10.36
CA GLU A 202 29.05 -13.32 9.98
C GLU A 202 29.90 -13.00 11.24
N VAL A 203 29.27 -12.49 12.31
CA VAL A 203 29.94 -12.07 13.55
C VAL A 203 30.46 -13.31 14.31
N ASP A 204 29.73 -14.40 14.33
CA ASP A 204 30.17 -15.65 14.95
C ASP A 204 31.42 -16.22 14.23
N ALA A 205 31.43 -16.18 12.89
CA ALA A 205 32.60 -16.59 12.10
C ALA A 205 33.80 -15.65 12.31
N GLU A 206 33.59 -14.32 12.32
CA GLU A 206 34.64 -13.33 12.63
C GLU A 206 35.25 -13.58 14.02
N ALA A 207 34.42 -13.87 15.03
CA ALA A 207 34.87 -14.16 16.39
C ALA A 207 35.67 -15.48 16.46
N GLU A 208 35.24 -16.52 15.71
CA GLU A 208 35.95 -17.78 15.65
C GLU A 208 37.31 -17.65 14.97
N VAL A 209 37.39 -16.95 13.84
CA VAL A 209 38.67 -16.64 13.17
C VAL A 209 39.60 -15.88 14.11
N SER A 210 39.08 -14.85 14.78
CA SER A 210 39.89 -14.07 15.76
C SER A 210 40.41 -14.92 16.91
N ARG A 211 39.62 -15.85 17.42
CA ARG A 211 40.01 -16.80 18.46
C ARG A 211 41.13 -17.72 17.98
N LEU A 212 41.02 -18.25 16.77
CA LEU A 212 42.06 -19.11 16.17
C LEU A 212 43.38 -18.39 15.94
N VAL A 213 43.31 -17.14 15.43
CA VAL A 213 44.51 -16.32 15.22
C VAL A 213 45.20 -15.98 16.53
N ASN A 214 44.45 -15.60 17.57
CA ASN A 214 44.99 -15.30 18.88
C ASN A 214 45.62 -16.55 19.53
N GLY A 215 44.94 -17.72 19.47
CA GLY A 215 45.49 -18.98 19.94
C GLY A 215 46.80 -19.35 19.24
N ALA A 216 46.86 -19.22 17.91
CA ALA A 216 48.07 -19.48 17.14
C ALA A 216 49.22 -18.52 17.50
N THR A 217 48.96 -17.24 17.80
CA THR A 217 49.98 -16.28 18.25
C THR A 217 50.50 -16.62 19.66
N GLU A 218 49.70 -17.27 20.48
CA GLU A 218 50.07 -17.76 21.83
C GLU A 218 50.68 -19.17 21.81
N GLY A 219 50.81 -19.79 20.63
CA GLY A 219 51.38 -21.14 20.43
C GLY A 219 50.37 -22.26 20.68
N ASP A 220 49.10 -21.95 20.83
CA ASP A 220 48.04 -22.94 20.99
C ASP A 220 47.42 -23.30 19.61
N PHE A 221 47.79 -24.43 19.05
CA PHE A 221 47.29 -24.98 17.80
C PHE A 221 46.21 -26.04 17.98
N SER A 222 45.67 -26.22 19.18
CA SER A 222 44.65 -27.22 19.50
C SER A 222 43.26 -26.87 18.92
N HIS A 223 43.01 -25.60 18.65
CA HIS A 223 41.72 -25.09 18.13
C HIS A 223 41.59 -25.37 16.62
N ARG A 224 40.41 -25.85 16.21
CA ARG A 224 40.05 -26.03 14.79
C ARG A 224 38.72 -25.34 14.52
N MET A 225 38.55 -24.86 13.28
CA MET A 225 37.24 -24.33 12.84
C MET A 225 36.18 -25.43 12.90
N ALA A 226 35.03 -25.16 13.49
CA ALA A 226 33.88 -26.03 13.38
C ALA A 226 33.44 -26.04 11.91
N ALA A 227 33.45 -27.21 11.25
CA ALA A 227 32.91 -27.33 9.90
C ALA A 227 31.40 -27.12 9.99
N SER A 228 30.92 -25.98 9.41
CA SER A 228 29.51 -25.79 9.19
C SER A 228 29.03 -26.71 8.08
N GLY A 229 28.26 -27.74 8.46
CA GLY A 229 27.55 -28.62 7.52
C GLY A 229 26.28 -27.94 6.98
#